data_d217530995afca32e09b71505cef42f5
#
_entry.id   d217530995afca32e09b71505cef42f5
#
_cell.length_a   1.000
_cell.length_b   1.000
_cell.length_c   1.000
_cell.angle_alpha   90.00
_cell.angle_beta   90.00
_cell.angle_gamma   90.00
#
_symmetry.space_group_name_H-M   'P 1'
#
loop_
_entity.id
_entity.type
_entity.pdbx_description
1 polymer ?
#
loop_
_entity_poly.entity_id
_entity_poly.type
_entity_poly.pdbx_seq_one_letter_code
_entity_poly.pdbx_strand_id
1 'polypeptide(L)'
;MKKKFLYFITIGAVLSSCGTAESNQALADLEAKRDSLKSALVLINEQIIALDTAATINYPIVTAEKVKVEDFSHKVQIPGTVDSDLNALINAESSGVIQQIHVREGQTVSKGQVLITIDSEILASTMNELETSLDLANYMFDKQQELKDKGVGVEIEYEQAKNQKLALESKIRTLKSQKGKTVVHAPFAGVIDDIMVTQGEMAAPQIPLLRIVNNKEVTINASLSENLLSKVRIGTPVEMIFPSLGDTTIVSTVSVKGNYIDETNRTFRIQIHIKNNTLLLPNQFAEVNVTDFERDSAIVINSESILQDTDNKNFVYRITKSATGLTYQVEKIYITVIKQFEGYACVEGPIKNEDLLVVKGAKGITASDQVILQ
;
A
#
# COMPACT_ATOMS: atom_id res chain seq x y z
N MET A 1 77.90 -24.42 -6.08
CA MET A 1 78.19 -25.84 -5.78
C MET A 1 76.95 -26.64 -5.53
N LYS A 2 76.78 -27.73 -6.26
CA LYS A 2 75.88 -28.89 -6.07
C LYS A 2 74.39 -28.72 -6.17
N LYS A 3 73.84 -28.92 -7.33
CA LYS A 3 72.91 -29.97 -7.84
C LYS A 3 72.24 -30.82 -6.76
N LYS A 4 70.93 -30.94 -6.77
CA LYS A 4 70.21 -32.23 -6.74
C LYS A 4 68.79 -32.07 -7.34
N PHE A 5 68.57 -32.82 -8.39
CA PHE A 5 67.40 -33.32 -9.06
C PHE A 5 66.44 -33.98 -8.05
N LEU A 6 65.16 -33.74 -8.16
CA LEU A 6 64.17 -34.71 -7.72
C LEU A 6 62.94 -34.69 -8.67
N TYR A 7 62.81 -35.74 -9.40
CA TYR A 7 61.66 -36.17 -10.21
C TYR A 7 60.48 -36.37 -9.28
N PHE A 8 59.34 -35.80 -9.62
CA PHE A 8 58.03 -36.20 -9.05
C PHE A 8 57.12 -36.64 -10.19
N ILE A 9 56.79 -37.91 -10.09
CA ILE A 9 55.91 -38.68 -10.96
C ILE A 9 54.51 -38.16 -10.88
N THR A 10 53.92 -37.74 -12.02
CA THR A 10 52.49 -37.53 -12.22
C THR A 10 51.81 -38.89 -12.35
N ILE A 11 51.11 -39.31 -11.30
CA ILE A 11 50.10 -40.37 -11.38
C ILE A 11 48.75 -39.70 -11.58
N GLY A 12 48.17 -39.94 -12.75
CA GLY A 12 46.81 -39.54 -13.10
C GLY A 12 45.80 -40.27 -12.23
N ALA A 13 44.94 -39.48 -11.60
CA ALA A 13 43.71 -39.99 -11.06
C ALA A 13 42.57 -39.62 -12.04
N VAL A 14 42.38 -40.51 -13.01
CA VAL A 14 41.10 -40.63 -13.72
C VAL A 14 40.22 -41.49 -12.85
N LEU A 15 39.35 -40.87 -12.04
CA LEU A 15 38.31 -41.61 -11.35
C LEU A 15 36.95 -40.85 -11.50
N SER A 16 36.11 -41.53 -12.27
CA SER A 16 34.65 -41.63 -12.10
C SER A 16 33.80 -40.38 -12.22
N SER A 17 33.43 -40.06 -13.46
CA SER A 17 32.18 -39.42 -13.77
C SER A 17 31.36 -40.37 -14.67
N CYS A 18 30.96 -41.52 -14.16
CA CYS A 18 30.18 -42.52 -14.91
C CYS A 18 29.13 -43.24 -14.04
N GLY A 19 28.63 -42.60 -12.95
CA GLY A 19 27.63 -43.21 -12.06
C GLY A 19 26.22 -42.68 -12.15
N THR A 20 26.02 -41.44 -12.60
CA THR A 20 24.69 -40.78 -12.55
C THR A 20 23.91 -40.97 -13.84
N ALA A 21 24.52 -41.08 -14.99
CA ALA A 21 23.82 -41.25 -16.27
C ALA A 21 23.27 -42.69 -16.44
N GLU A 22 24.00 -43.70 -16.03
CA GLU A 22 23.55 -45.11 -16.10
C GLU A 22 22.44 -45.41 -15.09
N SER A 23 22.49 -44.81 -13.90
CA SER A 23 21.39 -45.00 -12.90
C SER A 23 20.08 -44.34 -13.33
N ASN A 24 20.15 -43.16 -13.98
CA ASN A 24 18.96 -42.47 -14.49
C ASN A 24 18.35 -43.20 -15.71
N GLN A 25 19.19 -43.80 -16.56
CA GLN A 25 18.72 -44.60 -17.69
C GLN A 25 18.09 -45.91 -17.23
N ALA A 26 18.68 -46.59 -16.26
CA ALA A 26 18.14 -47.80 -15.65
C ALA A 26 16.82 -47.53 -14.92
N LEU A 27 16.68 -46.36 -14.27
CA LEU A 27 15.43 -45.93 -13.64
C LEU A 27 14.33 -45.68 -14.67
N ALA A 28 14.66 -44.97 -15.76
CA ALA A 28 13.73 -44.71 -16.87
C ALA A 28 13.23 -45.99 -17.56
N ASP A 29 14.14 -46.96 -17.76
CA ASP A 29 13.80 -48.26 -18.33
C ASP A 29 12.89 -49.08 -17.38
N LEU A 30 13.13 -49.03 -16.09
CA LEU A 30 12.28 -49.68 -15.09
C LEU A 30 10.90 -49.02 -15.00
N GLU A 31 10.86 -47.73 -15.10
CA GLU A 31 9.58 -46.98 -15.15
C GLU A 31 8.77 -47.29 -16.41
N ALA A 32 9.42 -47.32 -17.58
CA ALA A 32 8.76 -47.71 -18.82
C ALA A 32 8.25 -49.16 -18.76
N LYS A 33 9.02 -50.07 -18.15
CA LYS A 33 8.61 -51.47 -17.94
C LYS A 33 7.47 -51.60 -16.95
N ARG A 34 7.48 -50.81 -15.86
CA ARG A 34 6.37 -50.71 -14.91
C ARG A 34 5.09 -50.27 -15.62
N ASP A 35 5.18 -49.23 -16.45
CA ASP A 35 4.01 -48.63 -17.11
C ASP A 35 3.46 -49.63 -18.21
N SER A 36 4.33 -50.33 -18.90
CA SER A 36 3.97 -51.42 -19.82
C SER A 36 3.27 -52.57 -19.09
N LEU A 37 3.79 -53.02 -17.94
CA LEU A 37 3.17 -54.06 -17.11
C LEU A 37 1.81 -53.61 -16.55
N LYS A 38 1.66 -52.37 -16.17
CA LYS A 38 0.37 -51.80 -15.73
C LYS A 38 -0.65 -51.78 -16.85
N SER A 39 -0.26 -51.39 -18.08
CA SER A 39 -1.14 -51.43 -19.23
C SER A 39 -1.57 -52.86 -19.58
N ALA A 40 -0.67 -53.82 -19.47
CA ALA A 40 -1.00 -55.25 -19.64
C ALA A 40 -1.96 -55.74 -18.53
N LEU A 41 -1.76 -55.33 -17.31
CA LEU A 41 -2.63 -55.65 -16.17
C LEU A 41 -4.04 -55.09 -16.33
N VAL A 42 -4.19 -53.87 -16.87
CA VAL A 42 -5.49 -53.27 -17.21
C VAL A 42 -6.23 -54.12 -18.23
N LEU A 43 -5.54 -54.55 -19.33
CA LEU A 43 -6.15 -55.41 -20.37
C LEU A 43 -6.59 -56.77 -19.82
N ILE A 44 -5.77 -57.37 -18.95
CA ILE A 44 -6.07 -58.65 -18.30
C ILE A 44 -7.28 -58.47 -17.37
N ASN A 45 -7.34 -57.40 -16.61
CA ASN A 45 -8.47 -57.10 -15.74
C ASN A 45 -9.75 -56.86 -16.52
N GLU A 46 -9.71 -56.18 -17.67
CA GLU A 46 -10.87 -56.07 -18.57
C GLU A 46 -11.37 -57.43 -19.10
N GLN A 47 -10.43 -58.33 -19.40
CA GLN A 47 -10.75 -59.71 -19.79
C GLN A 47 -11.36 -60.51 -18.66
N ILE A 48 -10.87 -60.34 -17.43
CA ILE A 48 -11.43 -60.97 -16.23
C ILE A 48 -12.85 -60.48 -15.97
N ILE A 49 -13.13 -59.16 -16.08
CA ILE A 49 -14.49 -58.59 -15.93
C ILE A 49 -15.44 -59.15 -16.99
N ALA A 50 -14.95 -59.32 -18.22
CA ALA A 50 -15.75 -59.85 -19.30
C ALA A 50 -16.13 -61.34 -19.10
N LEU A 51 -15.31 -62.09 -18.35
CA LEU A 51 -15.51 -63.53 -18.07
C LEU A 51 -16.16 -63.84 -16.71
N ASP A 52 -15.92 -62.96 -15.73
CA ASP A 52 -16.43 -63.13 -14.35
C ASP A 52 -17.18 -61.87 -13.91
N THR A 53 -18.50 -61.93 -14.02
CA THR A 53 -19.41 -60.86 -13.58
C THR A 53 -19.40 -60.58 -12.09
N ALA A 54 -18.67 -61.38 -11.27
CA ALA A 54 -18.53 -61.22 -9.83
C ALA A 54 -17.16 -60.60 -9.40
N ALA A 55 -16.26 -60.37 -10.37
CA ALA A 55 -14.95 -59.78 -10.07
C ALA A 55 -15.08 -58.27 -9.78
N THR A 56 -14.97 -57.87 -8.50
CA THR A 56 -14.91 -56.49 -8.06
C THR A 56 -13.50 -55.98 -8.17
N ILE A 57 -13.17 -55.24 -9.24
CA ILE A 57 -11.92 -54.50 -9.32
C ILE A 57 -12.08 -53.21 -8.48
N ASN A 58 -11.23 -53.04 -7.48
CA ASN A 58 -11.25 -51.87 -6.62
C ASN A 58 -10.42 -50.75 -7.28
N TYR A 59 -11.08 -49.89 -8.04
CA TYR A 59 -10.42 -48.72 -8.62
C TYR A 59 -10.23 -47.61 -7.58
N PRO A 60 -9.10 -46.89 -7.57
CA PRO A 60 -8.92 -45.73 -6.73
C PRO A 60 -10.03 -44.70 -6.96
N ILE A 61 -10.57 -44.15 -5.87
CA ILE A 61 -11.60 -43.11 -5.92
C ILE A 61 -10.88 -41.76 -5.86
N VAL A 62 -11.21 -40.87 -6.79
CA VAL A 62 -10.64 -39.53 -6.87
C VAL A 62 -11.74 -38.47 -6.98
N THR A 63 -11.43 -37.27 -6.51
CA THR A 63 -12.25 -36.08 -6.77
C THR A 63 -11.57 -35.24 -7.86
N ALA A 64 -12.30 -34.78 -8.82
CA ALA A 64 -11.78 -33.95 -9.89
C ALA A 64 -12.60 -32.66 -10.05
N GLU A 65 -11.92 -31.63 -10.50
CA GLU A 65 -12.50 -30.32 -10.78
C GLU A 65 -12.19 -29.93 -12.24
N LYS A 66 -13.14 -29.20 -12.85
CA LYS A 66 -12.99 -28.70 -14.21
C LYS A 66 -12.07 -27.50 -14.24
N VAL A 67 -11.17 -27.49 -15.22
CA VAL A 67 -10.35 -26.33 -15.53
C VAL A 67 -11.23 -25.19 -16.01
N LYS A 68 -10.98 -23.99 -15.49
CA LYS A 68 -11.64 -22.77 -15.92
C LYS A 68 -10.65 -21.86 -16.63
N VAL A 69 -11.14 -21.17 -17.63
CA VAL A 69 -10.43 -20.04 -18.23
C VAL A 69 -11.14 -18.79 -17.77
N GLU A 70 -10.52 -18.07 -16.87
CA GLU A 70 -11.08 -16.87 -16.24
C GLU A 70 -9.97 -15.87 -15.93
N ASP A 71 -10.34 -14.64 -15.60
CA ASP A 71 -9.38 -13.62 -15.22
C ASP A 71 -8.79 -13.95 -13.85
N PHE A 72 -7.47 -13.96 -13.78
CA PHE A 72 -6.73 -14.27 -12.55
C PHE A 72 -5.99 -13.05 -12.05
N SER A 73 -6.20 -12.68 -10.80
CA SER A 73 -5.47 -11.61 -10.13
C SER A 73 -4.83 -12.11 -8.84
N HIS A 74 -3.59 -11.71 -8.60
CA HIS A 74 -2.90 -11.94 -7.34
C HIS A 74 -2.78 -10.61 -6.60
N LYS A 75 -3.17 -10.62 -5.33
CA LYS A 75 -3.13 -9.44 -4.47
C LYS A 75 -2.15 -9.67 -3.33
N VAL A 76 -1.41 -8.64 -2.98
CA VAL A 76 -0.53 -8.63 -1.80
C VAL A 76 -1.19 -7.77 -0.73
N GLN A 77 -1.46 -8.36 0.42
CA GLN A 77 -2.05 -7.69 1.57
C GLN A 77 -0.95 -7.01 2.39
N ILE A 78 -1.16 -5.73 2.68
CA ILE A 78 -0.25 -4.91 3.50
C ILE A 78 -1.05 -4.02 4.45
N PRO A 79 -0.47 -3.64 5.60
CA PRO A 79 -1.08 -2.65 6.49
C PRO A 79 -1.01 -1.25 5.88
N GLY A 80 -2.09 -0.51 6.03
CA GLY A 80 -2.20 0.90 5.68
C GLY A 80 -2.76 1.72 6.83
N THR A 81 -2.48 3.01 6.80
CA THR A 81 -3.00 3.98 7.77
C THR A 81 -3.64 5.15 7.03
N VAL A 82 -4.84 5.51 7.46
CA VAL A 82 -5.53 6.71 6.96
C VAL A 82 -4.85 7.94 7.53
N ASP A 83 -4.58 8.92 6.69
CA ASP A 83 -4.04 10.22 7.04
C ASP A 83 -4.92 11.32 6.43
N SER A 84 -4.88 12.50 7.02
CA SER A 84 -5.54 13.68 6.48
C SER A 84 -4.57 14.85 6.46
N ASP A 85 -4.33 15.41 5.29
CA ASP A 85 -3.46 16.59 5.10
C ASP A 85 -3.99 17.83 5.82
N LEU A 86 -5.29 17.85 6.14
CA LEU A 86 -5.99 18.92 6.82
C LEU A 86 -6.35 18.54 8.26
N ASN A 87 -5.37 18.04 9.01
CA ASN A 87 -5.44 17.79 10.45
C ASN A 87 -4.36 18.64 11.13
N ALA A 88 -4.76 19.69 11.83
CA ALA A 88 -3.82 20.62 12.42
C ALA A 88 -4.18 20.99 13.87
N LEU A 89 -3.15 21.02 14.72
CA LEU A 89 -3.18 21.69 16.00
C LEU A 89 -2.96 23.19 15.78
N ILE A 90 -3.91 23.99 16.23
CA ILE A 90 -3.85 25.44 16.15
C ILE A 90 -3.24 25.97 17.43
N ASN A 91 -2.08 26.60 17.31
CA ASN A 91 -1.34 27.16 18.41
C ASN A 91 -1.56 28.67 18.52
N ALA A 92 -1.36 29.24 19.72
CA ALA A 92 -1.30 30.68 19.88
C ALA A 92 -0.08 31.26 19.14
N GLU A 93 -0.26 32.39 18.46
CA GLU A 93 0.85 33.17 17.87
C GLU A 93 1.29 34.32 18.77
N SER A 94 0.50 34.66 19.79
CA SER A 94 0.77 35.72 20.77
C SER A 94 0.49 35.22 22.18
N SER A 95 1.19 35.78 23.15
CA SER A 95 0.93 35.54 24.58
C SER A 95 -0.16 36.46 25.09
N GLY A 96 -1.02 35.96 25.97
CA GLY A 96 -2.08 36.72 26.62
C GLY A 96 -3.16 35.83 27.24
N VAL A 97 -4.06 36.40 28.02
CA VAL A 97 -5.20 35.65 28.59
C VAL A 97 -6.26 35.42 27.54
N ILE A 98 -6.80 34.20 27.49
CA ILE A 98 -7.94 33.87 26.60
C ILE A 98 -9.18 34.64 27.05
N GLN A 99 -9.54 35.57 26.23
CA GLN A 99 -10.71 36.42 26.51
C GLN A 99 -12.02 35.71 26.18
N GLN A 100 -12.06 35.02 25.01
CA GLN A 100 -13.25 34.32 24.56
C GLN A 100 -12.92 33.20 23.60
N ILE A 101 -13.62 32.07 23.73
CA ILE A 101 -13.66 30.97 22.78
C ILE A 101 -14.98 31.03 22.01
N HIS A 102 -14.93 31.21 20.69
CA HIS A 102 -16.10 31.46 19.83
C HIS A 102 -16.66 30.17 19.23
N VAL A 103 -16.06 29.02 19.46
CA VAL A 103 -16.44 27.76 18.85
C VAL A 103 -16.59 26.66 19.92
N ARG A 104 -17.21 25.54 19.52
CA ARG A 104 -17.39 24.35 20.37
C ARG A 104 -16.86 23.13 19.66
N GLU A 105 -16.52 22.07 20.41
CA GLU A 105 -16.20 20.77 19.89
C GLU A 105 -17.36 20.23 19.04
N GLY A 106 -17.02 19.56 17.93
CA GLY A 106 -17.97 19.09 16.92
C GLY A 106 -18.51 20.17 15.97
N GLN A 107 -18.17 21.45 16.18
CA GLN A 107 -18.67 22.54 15.31
C GLN A 107 -17.89 22.59 13.99
N THR A 108 -18.61 22.69 12.88
CA THR A 108 -18.01 22.97 11.57
C THR A 108 -17.66 24.47 11.47
N VAL A 109 -16.45 24.73 11.00
CA VAL A 109 -15.89 26.07 10.79
C VAL A 109 -15.46 26.29 9.36
N SER A 110 -15.52 27.54 8.89
CA SER A 110 -15.04 27.97 7.58
C SER A 110 -13.61 28.52 7.69
N LYS A 111 -12.83 28.49 6.60
CA LYS A 111 -11.53 29.15 6.53
C LYS A 111 -11.65 30.64 6.86
N GLY A 112 -10.80 31.13 7.77
CA GLY A 112 -10.78 32.53 8.22
C GLY A 112 -11.78 32.84 9.34
N GLN A 113 -12.60 31.87 9.77
CA GLN A 113 -13.52 32.06 10.91
C GLN A 113 -12.72 32.27 12.19
N VAL A 114 -13.18 33.24 13.04
CA VAL A 114 -12.59 33.48 14.36
C VAL A 114 -12.91 32.31 15.28
N LEU A 115 -11.85 31.81 15.95
CA LEU A 115 -11.93 30.67 16.86
C LEU A 115 -11.77 31.10 18.31
N ILE A 116 -10.71 31.85 18.60
CA ILE A 116 -10.36 32.31 19.95
C ILE A 116 -9.87 33.75 19.88
N THR A 117 -10.25 34.53 20.85
CA THR A 117 -9.73 35.89 21.07
C THR A 117 -8.89 35.91 22.33
N ILE A 118 -7.65 36.38 22.19
CA ILE A 118 -6.69 36.59 23.27
C ILE A 118 -6.72 38.08 23.63
N ASP A 119 -6.59 38.39 24.91
CA ASP A 119 -6.60 39.76 25.39
C ASP A 119 -5.50 40.60 24.73
N SER A 120 -5.87 41.76 24.25
CA SER A 120 -4.99 42.70 23.56
C SER A 120 -5.13 44.15 24.09
N GLU A 121 -5.66 44.33 25.30
CA GLU A 121 -5.92 45.67 25.87
C GLU A 121 -4.62 46.51 25.97
N ILE A 122 -3.53 45.89 26.41
CA ILE A 122 -2.22 46.57 26.47
C ILE A 122 -1.74 47.01 25.09
N LEU A 123 -1.88 46.15 24.11
CA LEU A 123 -1.50 46.45 22.70
C LEU A 123 -2.38 47.59 22.14
N ALA A 124 -3.68 47.52 22.42
CA ALA A 124 -4.62 48.59 22.01
C ALA A 124 -4.26 49.94 22.62
N SER A 125 -3.99 49.98 23.94
CA SER A 125 -3.58 51.19 24.65
C SER A 125 -2.29 51.78 24.08
N THR A 126 -1.26 50.94 23.85
CA THR A 126 0.01 51.37 23.25
C THR A 126 -0.17 51.88 21.81
N MET A 127 -1.10 51.26 21.04
CA MET A 127 -1.41 51.77 19.72
C MET A 127 -2.02 53.14 19.75
N ASN A 128 -2.99 53.41 20.64
CA ASN A 128 -3.65 54.71 20.79
C ASN A 128 -2.64 55.80 21.17
N GLU A 129 -1.68 55.50 22.05
CA GLU A 129 -0.58 56.43 22.40
C GLU A 129 0.30 56.78 21.20
N LEU A 130 0.68 55.76 20.40
CA LEU A 130 1.47 55.97 19.17
C LEU A 130 0.67 56.71 18.08
N GLU A 131 -0.64 56.45 17.94
CA GLU A 131 -1.51 57.15 17.00
C GLU A 131 -1.59 58.63 17.36
N THR A 132 -1.72 58.98 18.66
CA THR A 132 -1.66 60.38 19.14
C THR A 132 -0.33 61.04 18.80
N SER A 133 0.77 60.32 18.98
CA SER A 133 2.12 60.79 18.64
C SER A 133 2.31 60.95 17.13
N LEU A 134 1.72 60.06 16.33
CA LEU A 134 1.72 60.14 14.86
C LEU A 134 0.95 61.39 14.36
N ASP A 135 -0.16 61.70 14.98
CA ASP A 135 -0.97 62.91 14.63
C ASP A 135 -0.15 64.16 14.79
N LEU A 136 0.61 64.28 15.91
CA LEU A 136 1.55 65.40 16.11
C LEU A 136 2.66 65.39 15.04
N ALA A 137 3.26 64.23 14.76
CA ALA A 137 4.33 64.14 13.76
C ALA A 137 3.80 64.45 12.34
N ASN A 138 2.59 64.08 12.00
CA ASN A 138 1.92 64.44 10.76
C ASN A 138 1.75 65.97 10.65
N TYR A 139 1.26 66.59 11.72
CA TYR A 139 1.11 68.05 11.74
C TYR A 139 2.46 68.77 11.55
N MET A 140 3.51 68.34 12.24
CA MET A 140 4.85 68.90 12.07
C MET A 140 5.40 68.71 10.66
N PHE A 141 5.23 67.52 10.10
CA PHE A 141 5.68 67.21 8.72
C PHE A 141 4.94 68.10 7.72
N ASP A 142 3.62 68.25 7.84
CA ASP A 142 2.79 69.07 6.90
C ASP A 142 3.24 70.54 6.99
N LYS A 143 3.57 71.03 8.19
CA LYS A 143 4.11 72.39 8.36
C LYS A 143 5.48 72.57 7.70
N GLN A 144 6.38 71.64 7.87
CA GLN A 144 7.73 71.72 7.26
C GLN A 144 7.61 71.56 5.73
N GLN A 145 6.70 70.72 5.23
CA GLN A 145 6.41 70.60 3.80
C GLN A 145 5.91 71.92 3.23
N GLU A 146 4.96 72.61 3.93
CA GLU A 146 4.42 73.89 3.48
C GLU A 146 5.51 74.98 3.45
N LEU A 147 6.44 75.01 4.42
CA LEU A 147 7.57 75.93 4.44
C LEU A 147 8.56 75.66 3.29
N LYS A 148 8.85 74.39 3.02
CA LYS A 148 9.68 73.94 1.91
C LYS A 148 9.10 74.34 0.58
N ASP A 149 7.78 74.13 0.36
CA ASP A 149 7.09 74.49 -0.89
C ASP A 149 7.08 76.01 -1.13
N LYS A 150 7.09 76.84 -0.05
CA LYS A 150 7.24 78.29 -0.11
C LYS A 150 8.70 78.74 -0.28
N GLY A 151 9.65 77.84 -0.32
CA GLY A 151 11.10 78.16 -0.47
C GLY A 151 11.80 78.77 0.74
N VAL A 152 11.15 78.74 1.91
CA VAL A 152 11.69 79.26 3.20
C VAL A 152 12.00 78.18 4.24
N GLY A 153 11.77 76.92 3.92
CA GLY A 153 12.06 75.77 4.80
C GLY A 153 13.50 75.39 4.87
N VAL A 154 13.94 74.85 6.00
CA VAL A 154 15.26 74.27 6.23
C VAL A 154 15.18 72.76 5.88
N GLU A 155 15.98 72.31 4.95
CA GLU A 155 15.94 70.94 4.43
C GLU A 155 16.12 69.89 5.52
N ILE A 156 17.00 70.16 6.48
CA ILE A 156 17.26 69.21 7.62
C ILE A 156 16.02 69.04 8.52
N GLU A 157 15.24 70.12 8.75
CA GLU A 157 14.04 70.08 9.57
C GLU A 157 12.92 69.30 8.85
N TYR A 158 12.78 69.46 7.56
CA TYR A 158 11.85 68.71 6.74
C TYR A 158 12.17 67.21 6.80
N GLU A 159 13.44 66.84 6.54
CA GLU A 159 13.83 65.44 6.59
C GLU A 159 13.70 64.84 7.99
N GLN A 160 13.94 65.59 9.07
CA GLN A 160 13.73 65.16 10.44
C GLN A 160 12.23 64.88 10.72
N ALA A 161 11.35 65.80 10.33
CA ALA A 161 9.90 65.61 10.51
C ALA A 161 9.37 64.43 9.71
N LYS A 162 9.86 64.26 8.48
CA LYS A 162 9.52 63.12 7.62
C LYS A 162 9.97 61.77 8.23
N ASN A 163 11.21 61.75 8.70
CA ASN A 163 11.75 60.50 9.30
C ASN A 163 11.01 60.16 10.61
N GLN A 164 10.65 61.15 11.43
CA GLN A 164 9.88 60.92 12.64
C GLN A 164 8.50 60.34 12.35
N LYS A 165 7.76 60.89 11.35
CA LYS A 165 6.50 60.37 10.87
C LYS A 165 6.65 58.90 10.43
N LEU A 166 7.58 58.60 9.49
CA LEU A 166 7.83 57.26 8.99
C LEU A 166 8.17 56.25 10.09
N ALA A 167 8.95 56.66 11.10
CA ALA A 167 9.31 55.80 12.23
C ALA A 167 8.06 55.45 13.08
N LEU A 168 7.18 56.40 13.34
CA LEU A 168 5.93 56.13 14.08
C LEU A 168 4.94 55.25 13.25
N GLU A 169 4.80 55.54 11.98
CA GLU A 169 3.99 54.69 11.06
C GLU A 169 4.48 53.25 11.07
N SER A 170 5.84 53.04 11.05
CA SER A 170 6.44 51.72 11.09
C SER A 170 6.15 50.98 12.40
N LYS A 171 6.26 51.71 13.56
CA LYS A 171 5.94 51.15 14.88
C LYS A 171 4.47 50.73 15.00
N ILE A 172 3.55 51.59 14.55
CA ILE A 172 2.09 51.31 14.55
C ILE A 172 1.82 50.04 13.67
N ARG A 173 2.44 49.95 12.51
CA ARG A 173 2.31 48.77 11.62
C ARG A 173 2.75 47.48 12.31
N THR A 174 3.86 47.54 13.06
CA THR A 174 4.34 46.40 13.85
C THR A 174 3.35 45.98 14.91
N LEU A 175 2.83 46.94 15.70
CA LEU A 175 1.85 46.66 16.77
C LEU A 175 0.53 46.16 16.18
N LYS A 176 0.09 46.72 15.03
CA LYS A 176 -1.11 46.25 14.33
C LYS A 176 -0.99 44.79 13.88
N SER A 177 0.22 44.39 13.40
CA SER A 177 0.51 42.99 13.11
C SER A 177 0.47 42.11 14.35
N GLN A 178 1.06 42.57 15.47
CA GLN A 178 1.02 41.83 16.74
C GLN A 178 -0.44 41.70 17.28
N LYS A 179 -1.23 42.77 17.20
CA LYS A 179 -2.65 42.73 17.57
C LYS A 179 -3.44 41.77 16.70
N GLY A 180 -3.14 41.70 15.38
CA GLY A 180 -3.76 40.70 14.49
C GLY A 180 -3.55 39.27 14.93
N LYS A 181 -2.41 38.98 15.59
CA LYS A 181 -2.06 37.63 16.11
C LYS A 181 -2.79 37.26 17.42
N THR A 182 -3.48 38.19 18.05
CA THR A 182 -4.30 37.92 19.24
C THR A 182 -5.68 37.36 18.88
N VAL A 183 -6.05 37.39 17.61
CA VAL A 183 -7.29 36.77 17.10
C VAL A 183 -6.91 35.55 16.30
N VAL A 184 -7.22 34.38 16.82
CA VAL A 184 -6.90 33.09 16.19
C VAL A 184 -7.97 32.72 15.18
N HIS A 185 -7.59 32.46 13.95
CA HIS A 185 -8.48 32.11 12.86
C HIS A 185 -8.27 30.69 12.36
N ALA A 186 -9.32 30.08 11.79
CA ALA A 186 -9.22 28.78 11.12
C ALA A 186 -8.40 28.89 9.84
N PRO A 187 -7.31 28.12 9.66
CA PRO A 187 -6.48 28.15 8.46
C PRO A 187 -7.15 27.48 7.25
N PHE A 188 -8.05 26.55 7.51
CA PHE A 188 -8.89 25.84 6.53
C PHE A 188 -10.27 25.53 7.10
N ALA A 189 -11.20 25.13 6.25
CA ALA A 189 -12.52 24.70 6.67
C ALA A 189 -12.48 23.26 7.20
N GLY A 190 -13.13 22.99 8.35
CA GLY A 190 -13.11 21.67 8.98
C GLY A 190 -14.06 21.60 10.16
N VAL A 191 -13.87 20.60 11.01
CA VAL A 191 -14.61 20.40 12.25
C VAL A 191 -13.63 20.59 13.41
N ILE A 192 -14.07 21.27 14.47
CA ILE A 192 -13.32 21.35 15.72
C ILE A 192 -13.40 20.00 16.42
N ASP A 193 -12.28 19.34 16.55
CA ASP A 193 -12.18 18.01 17.17
C ASP A 193 -12.04 18.12 18.69
N ASP A 194 -11.15 18.97 19.15
CA ASP A 194 -10.82 19.13 20.58
C ASP A 194 -10.44 20.57 20.90
N ILE A 195 -10.83 21.07 22.08
CA ILE A 195 -10.46 22.38 22.60
C ILE A 195 -9.68 22.18 23.90
N MET A 196 -8.36 22.40 23.83
CA MET A 196 -7.39 22.09 24.88
C MET A 196 -7.21 23.18 25.93
N VAL A 197 -7.94 24.28 25.82
CA VAL A 197 -7.80 25.47 26.67
C VAL A 197 -9.15 25.97 27.15
N THR A 198 -9.14 26.72 28.23
CA THR A 198 -10.34 27.34 28.82
C THR A 198 -10.25 28.88 28.83
N GLN A 199 -11.44 29.53 28.83
CA GLN A 199 -11.51 30.99 28.97
C GLN A 199 -10.90 31.44 30.31
N GLY A 200 -10.04 32.47 30.28
CA GLY A 200 -9.29 32.95 31.44
C GLY A 200 -7.90 32.32 31.58
N GLU A 201 -7.57 31.29 30.82
CA GLU A 201 -6.26 30.67 30.81
C GLU A 201 -5.24 31.49 30.01
N MET A 202 -3.95 31.33 30.32
CA MET A 202 -2.85 32.01 29.63
C MET A 202 -2.48 31.24 28.35
N ALA A 203 -2.68 31.85 27.21
CA ALA A 203 -2.15 31.38 25.95
C ALA A 203 -0.71 31.86 25.75
N ALA A 204 0.14 31.01 25.15
CA ALA A 204 1.50 31.34 24.76
C ALA A 204 1.88 30.67 23.44
N PRO A 205 2.84 31.21 22.68
CA PRO A 205 3.34 30.59 21.46
C PRO A 205 3.76 29.14 21.71
N GLN A 206 3.43 28.25 20.75
CA GLN A 206 3.67 26.80 20.79
C GLN A 206 2.73 26.00 21.72
N ILE A 207 1.89 26.63 22.51
CA ILE A 207 0.85 25.92 23.26
C ILE A 207 -0.33 25.66 22.32
N PRO A 208 -0.76 24.39 22.14
CA PRO A 208 -1.92 24.06 21.32
C PRO A 208 -3.19 24.57 22.00
N LEU A 209 -4.04 25.23 21.23
CA LEU A 209 -5.31 25.77 21.69
C LEU A 209 -6.48 24.84 21.35
N LEU A 210 -6.50 24.35 20.14
CA LEU A 210 -7.54 23.45 19.63
C LEU A 210 -7.04 22.67 18.43
N ARG A 211 -7.79 21.62 18.05
CA ARG A 211 -7.56 20.81 16.84
C ARG A 211 -8.67 21.03 15.84
N ILE A 212 -8.29 21.23 14.57
CA ILE A 212 -9.22 21.28 13.43
C ILE A 212 -8.89 20.10 12.52
N VAL A 213 -9.92 19.35 12.14
CA VAL A 213 -9.80 18.19 11.24
C VAL A 213 -10.74 18.37 10.05
N ASN A 214 -10.27 18.05 8.86
CA ASN A 214 -11.11 17.94 7.68
C ASN A 214 -10.88 16.60 7.01
N ASN A 215 -11.86 15.71 7.11
CA ASN A 215 -11.78 14.32 6.60
C ASN A 215 -12.41 14.18 5.20
N LYS A 216 -12.75 15.27 4.50
CA LYS A 216 -13.33 15.17 3.15
C LYS A 216 -12.38 14.54 2.13
N GLU A 217 -11.11 14.78 2.30
CA GLU A 217 -10.05 14.16 1.52
C GLU A 217 -9.09 13.48 2.49
N VAL A 218 -8.85 12.20 2.26
CA VAL A 218 -7.93 11.41 3.07
C VAL A 218 -6.96 10.66 2.16
N THR A 219 -5.81 10.39 2.69
CA THR A 219 -4.74 9.64 2.02
C THR A 219 -4.44 8.39 2.83
N ILE A 220 -4.53 7.22 2.20
CA ILE A 220 -4.09 5.98 2.81
C ILE A 220 -2.61 5.80 2.48
N ASN A 221 -1.77 5.77 3.52
CA ASN A 221 -0.34 5.51 3.43
C ASN A 221 -0.10 4.03 3.69
N ALA A 222 0.62 3.36 2.80
CA ALA A 222 1.04 1.98 2.97
C ALA A 222 2.48 1.79 2.49
N SER A 223 3.16 0.74 2.99
CA SER A 223 4.55 0.45 2.64
C SER A 223 4.63 -0.93 1.98
N LEU A 224 5.20 -0.98 0.79
CA LEU A 224 5.39 -2.18 -0.02
C LEU A 224 6.86 -2.61 -0.04
N SER A 225 7.09 -3.91 -0.02
CA SER A 225 8.44 -4.47 -0.14
C SER A 225 9.08 -4.15 -1.49
N GLU A 226 10.40 -3.92 -1.50
CA GLU A 226 11.23 -3.57 -2.66
C GLU A 226 11.04 -4.50 -3.86
N ASN A 227 10.79 -5.81 -3.63
CA ASN A 227 10.57 -6.80 -4.69
C ASN A 227 9.33 -6.52 -5.55
N LEU A 228 8.41 -5.69 -5.08
CA LEU A 228 7.20 -5.26 -5.80
C LEU A 228 7.40 -3.95 -6.58
N LEU A 229 8.59 -3.34 -6.48
CA LEU A 229 8.87 -2.02 -7.07
C LEU A 229 8.62 -1.98 -8.59
N SER A 230 8.95 -3.05 -9.31
CA SER A 230 8.74 -3.14 -10.76
C SER A 230 7.30 -3.47 -11.16
N LYS A 231 6.53 -4.06 -10.25
CA LYS A 231 5.17 -4.56 -10.52
C LYS A 231 4.11 -3.51 -10.22
N VAL A 232 4.31 -2.70 -9.17
CA VAL A 232 3.36 -1.68 -8.75
C VAL A 232 3.69 -0.33 -9.39
N ARG A 233 2.69 0.29 -10.00
CA ARG A 233 2.78 1.59 -10.70
C ARG A 233 1.64 2.50 -10.22
N ILE A 234 1.74 3.79 -10.54
CA ILE A 234 0.60 4.70 -10.41
C ILE A 234 -0.53 4.18 -11.29
N GLY A 235 -1.74 4.10 -10.73
CA GLY A 235 -2.90 3.49 -11.38
C GLY A 235 -3.09 1.99 -11.07
N THR A 236 -2.17 1.31 -10.39
CA THR A 236 -2.35 -0.09 -9.98
C THR A 236 -3.61 -0.20 -9.09
N PRO A 237 -4.52 -1.15 -9.39
CA PRO A 237 -5.73 -1.36 -8.60
C PRO A 237 -5.40 -1.76 -7.16
N VAL A 238 -6.15 -1.19 -6.22
CA VAL A 238 -6.06 -1.50 -4.80
C VAL A 238 -7.45 -1.64 -4.21
N GLU A 239 -7.60 -2.58 -3.32
CA GLU A 239 -8.80 -2.80 -2.53
C GLU A 239 -8.44 -2.61 -1.05
N MET A 240 -9.17 -1.76 -0.37
CA MET A 240 -8.91 -1.43 1.03
C MET A 240 -10.07 -1.89 1.88
N ILE A 241 -9.78 -2.66 2.92
CA ILE A 241 -10.74 -3.18 3.87
C ILE A 241 -10.52 -2.45 5.21
N PHE A 242 -11.60 -1.97 5.79
CA PHE A 242 -11.59 -1.24 7.06
C PHE A 242 -12.31 -2.05 8.14
N PRO A 243 -11.60 -2.84 8.96
CA PRO A 243 -12.21 -3.70 9.98
C PRO A 243 -13.02 -2.92 11.01
N SER A 244 -12.58 -1.72 11.36
CA SER A 244 -13.30 -0.83 12.30
C SER A 244 -14.66 -0.32 11.78
N LEU A 245 -14.93 -0.47 10.48
CA LEU A 245 -16.19 -0.11 9.83
C LEU A 245 -16.99 -1.33 9.36
N GLY A 246 -16.83 -2.49 10.04
CA GLY A 246 -17.52 -3.73 9.70
C GLY A 246 -17.06 -4.29 8.35
N ASP A 247 -15.76 -4.31 8.10
CA ASP A 247 -15.10 -4.81 6.89
C ASP A 247 -15.57 -4.09 5.60
N THR A 248 -15.90 -2.80 5.75
CA THR A 248 -16.24 -1.97 4.60
C THR A 248 -15.07 -1.94 3.61
N THR A 249 -15.38 -2.27 2.36
CA THR A 249 -14.39 -2.36 1.28
C THR A 249 -14.49 -1.13 0.37
N ILE A 250 -13.36 -0.50 0.10
CA ILE A 250 -13.24 0.61 -0.85
C ILE A 250 -12.22 0.23 -1.92
N VAL A 251 -12.62 0.30 -3.19
CA VAL A 251 -11.74 0.07 -4.34
C VAL A 251 -11.25 1.40 -4.88
N SER A 252 -9.95 1.48 -5.15
CA SER A 252 -9.30 2.66 -5.71
C SER A 252 -8.04 2.26 -6.49
N THR A 253 -7.15 3.21 -6.73
CA THR A 253 -5.86 2.96 -7.39
C THR A 253 -4.73 3.65 -6.66
N VAL A 254 -3.51 3.15 -6.82
CA VAL A 254 -2.30 3.83 -6.34
C VAL A 254 -2.20 5.21 -6.98
N SER A 255 -2.26 6.26 -6.17
CA SER A 255 -2.18 7.66 -6.61
C SER A 255 -0.75 8.16 -6.67
N VAL A 256 0.07 7.76 -5.69
CA VAL A 256 1.49 8.13 -5.61
C VAL A 256 2.32 6.90 -5.27
N LYS A 257 3.47 6.79 -5.93
CA LYS A 257 4.50 5.81 -5.64
C LYS A 257 5.76 6.53 -5.20
N GLY A 258 6.28 6.20 -4.02
CA GLY A 258 7.51 6.78 -3.50
C GLY A 258 8.74 6.40 -4.34
N ASN A 259 9.68 7.32 -4.42
CA ASN A 259 10.96 7.14 -5.13
C ASN A 259 12.14 6.87 -4.16
N TYR A 260 11.84 6.58 -2.90
CA TYR A 260 12.80 6.30 -1.86
C TYR A 260 12.49 4.94 -1.23
N ILE A 261 13.53 4.14 -1.01
CA ILE A 261 13.45 2.87 -0.29
C ILE A 261 14.02 3.10 1.10
N ASP A 262 13.21 2.78 2.11
CA ASP A 262 13.64 2.81 3.50
C ASP A 262 14.67 1.70 3.74
N GLU A 263 15.84 2.09 4.25
CA GLU A 263 16.98 1.19 4.43
C GLU A 263 16.75 0.17 5.55
N THR A 264 15.91 0.50 6.53
CA THR A 264 15.67 -0.32 7.72
C THR A 264 14.82 -1.54 7.41
N ASN A 265 13.76 -1.34 6.63
CA ASN A 265 12.75 -2.38 6.36
C ASN A 265 12.64 -2.77 4.88
N ARG A 266 13.45 -2.15 3.99
CA ARG A 266 13.47 -2.42 2.54
C ARG A 266 12.09 -2.26 1.90
N THR A 267 11.39 -1.18 2.26
CA THR A 267 10.08 -0.85 1.70
C THR A 267 10.07 0.50 0.99
N PHE A 268 9.13 0.66 0.06
CA PHE A 268 8.79 1.95 -0.53
C PHE A 268 7.34 2.31 -0.22
N ARG A 269 7.06 3.60 -0.08
CA ARG A 269 5.73 4.10 0.26
C ARG A 269 4.85 4.16 -0.98
N ILE A 270 3.59 3.82 -0.81
CA ILE A 270 2.51 4.16 -1.74
C ILE A 270 1.45 4.99 -1.03
N GLN A 271 0.74 5.82 -1.79
CA GLN A 271 -0.37 6.61 -1.30
C GLN A 271 -1.59 6.43 -2.19
N ILE A 272 -2.73 6.28 -1.55
CA ILE A 272 -4.04 6.17 -2.21
C ILE A 272 -4.89 7.35 -1.73
N HIS A 273 -5.26 8.26 -2.64
CA HIS A 273 -6.10 9.40 -2.31
C HIS A 273 -7.57 9.03 -2.45
N ILE A 274 -8.35 9.33 -1.41
CA ILE A 274 -9.80 9.16 -1.40
C ILE A 274 -10.44 10.53 -1.23
N LYS A 275 -11.28 10.92 -2.19
CA LYS A 275 -12.04 12.17 -2.19
C LYS A 275 -13.46 11.92 -1.73
N ASN A 276 -14.10 12.99 -1.23
CA ASN A 276 -15.49 12.97 -0.76
C ASN A 276 -15.77 11.90 0.29
N ASN A 277 -14.77 11.61 1.12
CA ASN A 277 -14.91 10.68 2.22
C ASN A 277 -15.80 11.27 3.33
N THR A 278 -16.65 10.43 3.91
CA THR A 278 -17.48 10.79 5.06
C THR A 278 -17.34 9.82 6.24
N LEU A 279 -16.60 8.72 6.05
CA LEU A 279 -16.56 7.59 6.99
C LEU A 279 -15.18 7.39 7.62
N LEU A 280 -14.10 7.66 6.87
CA LEU A 280 -12.75 7.39 7.31
C LEU A 280 -12.23 8.50 8.20
N LEU A 281 -11.57 8.13 9.29
CA LEU A 281 -10.96 9.04 10.25
C LEU A 281 -9.42 8.92 10.19
N PRO A 282 -8.68 9.99 10.46
CA PRO A 282 -7.22 9.94 10.59
C PRO A 282 -6.77 8.89 11.61
N ASN A 283 -5.61 8.29 11.35
CA ASN A 283 -5.00 7.21 12.12
C ASN A 283 -5.78 5.88 12.13
N GLN A 284 -6.85 5.76 11.34
CA GLN A 284 -7.57 4.50 11.19
C GLN A 284 -6.73 3.49 10.42
N PHE A 285 -6.76 2.24 10.87
CA PHE A 285 -6.11 1.11 10.20
C PHE A 285 -6.91 0.68 8.97
N ALA A 286 -6.21 0.33 7.90
CA ALA A 286 -6.75 -0.26 6.69
C ALA A 286 -5.90 -1.48 6.27
N GLU A 287 -6.56 -2.53 5.83
CA GLU A 287 -5.91 -3.61 5.10
C GLU A 287 -5.92 -3.26 3.62
N VAL A 288 -4.75 -3.11 3.03
CA VAL A 288 -4.60 -2.69 1.63
C VAL A 288 -4.15 -3.88 0.79
N ASN A 289 -5.02 -4.34 -0.09
CA ASN A 289 -4.77 -5.42 -1.05
C ASN A 289 -4.33 -4.80 -2.38
N VAL A 290 -3.05 -4.89 -2.70
CA VAL A 290 -2.46 -4.33 -3.92
C VAL A 290 -2.34 -5.43 -4.97
N THR A 291 -2.89 -5.23 -6.15
CA THR A 291 -2.77 -6.17 -7.27
C THR A 291 -1.36 -6.10 -7.86
N ASP A 292 -0.56 -7.18 -7.69
CA ASP A 292 0.82 -7.26 -8.20
C ASP A 292 0.93 -8.10 -9.49
N PHE A 293 -0.11 -8.84 -9.82
CA PHE A 293 -0.18 -9.64 -11.03
C PHE A 293 -1.64 -9.76 -11.48
N GLU A 294 -1.87 -9.58 -12.77
CA GLU A 294 -3.17 -9.74 -13.41
C GLU A 294 -2.97 -10.41 -14.78
N ARG A 295 -3.86 -11.34 -15.11
CA ARG A 295 -3.84 -12.01 -16.40
C ARG A 295 -5.26 -12.35 -16.84
N ASP A 296 -5.67 -11.75 -17.93
CA ASP A 296 -6.95 -12.04 -18.56
C ASP A 296 -6.94 -13.42 -19.21
N SER A 297 -8.08 -14.11 -19.15
CA SER A 297 -8.26 -15.43 -19.78
C SER A 297 -7.17 -16.44 -19.39
N ALA A 298 -6.78 -16.46 -18.11
CA ALA A 298 -5.80 -17.39 -17.59
C ALA A 298 -6.40 -18.78 -17.40
N ILE A 299 -5.57 -19.81 -17.58
CA ILE A 299 -5.93 -21.17 -17.16
C ILE A 299 -5.79 -21.23 -15.64
N VAL A 300 -6.92 -21.34 -14.95
CA VAL A 300 -7.00 -21.37 -13.49
C VAL A 300 -7.37 -22.76 -13.03
N ILE A 301 -6.57 -23.31 -12.13
CA ILE A 301 -6.78 -24.63 -11.54
C ILE A 301 -6.70 -24.57 -10.02
N ASN A 302 -7.30 -25.52 -9.35
CA ASN A 302 -7.17 -25.68 -7.90
C ASN A 302 -5.71 -26.03 -7.53
N SER A 303 -5.12 -25.31 -6.57
CA SER A 303 -3.74 -25.54 -6.16
C SER A 303 -3.48 -26.94 -5.57
N GLU A 304 -4.52 -27.59 -5.02
CA GLU A 304 -4.42 -28.96 -4.51
C GLU A 304 -4.21 -30.01 -5.62
N SER A 305 -4.54 -29.68 -6.88
CA SER A 305 -4.31 -30.56 -8.02
C SER A 305 -2.85 -30.59 -8.50
N ILE A 306 -2.01 -29.65 -8.03
CA ILE A 306 -0.61 -29.52 -8.44
C ILE A 306 0.24 -30.48 -7.63
N LEU A 307 0.95 -31.34 -8.32
CA LEU A 307 1.91 -32.29 -7.77
C LEU A 307 3.30 -31.96 -8.29
N GLN A 308 4.31 -32.46 -7.56
CA GLN A 308 5.70 -32.29 -7.93
C GLN A 308 6.38 -33.65 -8.08
N ASP A 309 7.15 -33.84 -9.12
CA ASP A 309 7.91 -35.06 -9.32
C ASP A 309 9.29 -35.00 -8.62
N THR A 310 10.07 -36.05 -8.76
CA THR A 310 11.44 -36.17 -8.19
C THR A 310 12.43 -35.13 -8.73
N ASP A 311 12.17 -34.59 -9.92
CA ASP A 311 12.96 -33.54 -10.57
C ASP A 311 12.45 -32.12 -10.25
N ASN A 312 11.56 -31.96 -9.27
CA ASN A 312 10.91 -30.71 -8.91
C ASN A 312 10.07 -30.06 -10.03
N LYS A 313 9.62 -30.85 -11.03
CA LYS A 313 8.71 -30.36 -12.06
C LYS A 313 7.27 -30.50 -11.61
N ASN A 314 6.49 -29.44 -11.81
CA ASN A 314 5.08 -29.44 -11.49
C ASN A 314 4.29 -30.19 -12.55
N PHE A 315 3.32 -30.99 -12.12
CA PHE A 315 2.42 -31.69 -12.98
C PHE A 315 1.04 -31.83 -12.35
N VAL A 316 0.03 -32.15 -13.18
CA VAL A 316 -1.33 -32.48 -12.78
C VAL A 316 -1.74 -33.80 -13.40
N TYR A 317 -2.75 -34.44 -12.81
CA TYR A 317 -3.41 -35.58 -13.43
C TYR A 317 -4.71 -35.13 -14.09
N ARG A 318 -4.75 -35.24 -15.42
CA ARG A 318 -5.99 -35.09 -16.20
C ARG A 318 -6.69 -36.43 -16.28
N ILE A 319 -7.99 -36.45 -16.15
CA ILE A 319 -8.80 -37.65 -16.32
C ILE A 319 -9.73 -37.50 -17.51
N THR A 320 -9.79 -38.56 -18.30
CA THR A 320 -10.67 -38.66 -19.46
C THR A 320 -11.58 -39.90 -19.33
N LYS A 321 -12.83 -39.75 -19.70
CA LYS A 321 -13.81 -40.84 -19.60
C LYS A 321 -13.40 -42.02 -20.46
N SER A 322 -13.34 -43.22 -19.91
CA SER A 322 -13.05 -44.47 -20.64
C SER A 322 -14.17 -44.79 -21.64
N ALA A 323 -13.86 -45.57 -22.66
CA ALA A 323 -14.86 -46.05 -23.65
C ALA A 323 -16.02 -46.83 -23.03
N THR A 324 -15.79 -47.49 -21.90
CA THR A 324 -16.83 -48.22 -21.13
C THR A 324 -17.76 -47.30 -20.33
N GLY A 325 -17.37 -46.04 -20.12
CA GLY A 325 -18.20 -45.03 -19.42
C GLY A 325 -18.24 -45.16 -17.89
N LEU A 326 -17.65 -46.21 -17.30
CA LEU A 326 -17.67 -46.50 -15.87
C LEU A 326 -16.43 -45.98 -15.13
N THR A 327 -15.32 -45.86 -15.80
CA THR A 327 -14.03 -45.44 -15.23
C THR A 327 -13.45 -44.26 -16.02
N TYR A 328 -12.43 -43.62 -15.43
CA TYR A 328 -11.67 -42.55 -16.08
C TYR A 328 -10.23 -42.99 -16.20
N GLN A 329 -9.58 -42.70 -17.32
CA GLN A 329 -8.17 -42.93 -17.54
C GLN A 329 -7.37 -41.71 -17.10
N VAL A 330 -6.28 -41.92 -16.36
CA VAL A 330 -5.40 -40.87 -15.81
C VAL A 330 -4.25 -40.60 -16.77
N GLU A 331 -4.02 -39.34 -17.06
CA GLU A 331 -2.90 -38.84 -17.84
C GLU A 331 -2.08 -37.82 -17.04
N LYS A 332 -0.76 -37.98 -16.97
CA LYS A 332 0.17 -37.05 -16.33
C LYS A 332 0.53 -35.92 -17.28
N ILE A 333 0.23 -34.66 -16.91
CA ILE A 333 0.50 -33.47 -17.71
C ILE A 333 1.43 -32.54 -16.91
N TYR A 334 2.58 -32.20 -17.50
CA TYR A 334 3.49 -31.22 -16.93
C TYR A 334 2.99 -29.79 -17.18
N ILE A 335 3.11 -28.95 -16.16
CA ILE A 335 2.64 -27.56 -16.16
C ILE A 335 3.71 -26.63 -15.61
N THR A 336 3.62 -25.36 -15.96
CA THR A 336 4.36 -24.28 -15.34
C THR A 336 3.42 -23.45 -14.49
N VAL A 337 3.68 -23.36 -13.20
CA VAL A 337 2.92 -22.52 -12.28
C VAL A 337 3.44 -21.08 -12.38
N ILE A 338 2.60 -20.15 -12.76
CA ILE A 338 2.93 -18.72 -12.89
C ILE A 338 2.74 -18.02 -11.55
N LYS A 339 1.56 -18.21 -10.94
CA LYS A 339 1.19 -17.58 -9.69
C LYS A 339 0.13 -18.42 -8.97
N GLN A 340 0.13 -18.34 -7.62
CA GLN A 340 -0.90 -18.98 -6.79
C GLN A 340 -1.51 -17.94 -5.86
N PHE A 341 -2.82 -18.00 -5.68
CA PHE A 341 -3.56 -17.11 -4.80
C PHE A 341 -4.88 -17.76 -4.37
N GLU A 342 -5.24 -17.66 -3.09
CA GLU A 342 -6.52 -18.13 -2.50
C GLU A 342 -6.92 -19.56 -2.89
N GLY A 343 -5.96 -20.48 -2.92
CA GLY A 343 -6.23 -21.88 -3.22
C GLY A 343 -6.30 -22.22 -4.72
N TYR A 344 -6.13 -21.24 -5.59
CA TYR A 344 -6.08 -21.39 -7.03
C TYR A 344 -4.70 -21.06 -7.59
N ALA A 345 -4.41 -21.56 -8.79
CA ALA A 345 -3.17 -21.33 -9.48
C ALA A 345 -3.41 -20.97 -10.96
N CYS A 346 -2.77 -19.88 -11.38
CA CYS A 346 -2.63 -19.56 -12.80
C CYS A 346 -1.48 -20.39 -13.37
N VAL A 347 -1.75 -21.18 -14.39
CA VAL A 347 -0.78 -22.13 -14.95
C VAL A 347 -0.67 -22.01 -16.47
N GLU A 348 0.47 -22.48 -17.01
CA GLU A 348 0.68 -22.71 -18.43
C GLU A 348 0.98 -24.19 -18.69
N GLY A 349 0.40 -24.74 -19.75
CA GLY A 349 0.61 -26.14 -20.14
C GLY A 349 -0.40 -26.59 -21.18
N PRO A 350 -0.31 -27.84 -21.64
CA PRO A 350 -1.22 -28.42 -22.61
C PRO A 350 -2.57 -28.83 -21.99
N ILE A 351 -3.20 -27.88 -21.26
CA ILE A 351 -4.47 -28.04 -20.58
C ILE A 351 -5.49 -27.14 -21.28
N LYS A 352 -6.71 -27.63 -21.42
CA LYS A 352 -7.80 -26.92 -22.07
C LYS A 352 -8.91 -26.59 -21.08
N ASN A 353 -9.73 -25.61 -21.44
CA ASN A 353 -10.96 -25.33 -20.69
C ASN A 353 -11.84 -26.61 -20.63
N GLU A 354 -12.48 -26.85 -19.50
CA GLU A 354 -13.33 -28.01 -19.22
C GLU A 354 -12.56 -29.35 -19.03
N ASP A 355 -11.22 -29.41 -19.15
CA ASP A 355 -10.45 -30.59 -18.75
C ASP A 355 -10.73 -30.92 -17.27
N LEU A 356 -10.87 -32.19 -16.94
CA LEU A 356 -11.05 -32.65 -15.56
C LEU A 356 -9.68 -32.96 -14.95
N LEU A 357 -9.32 -32.24 -13.88
CA LEU A 357 -8.07 -32.45 -13.12
C LEU A 357 -8.37 -33.05 -11.75
N VAL A 358 -7.57 -34.03 -11.36
CA VAL A 358 -7.69 -34.67 -10.04
C VAL A 358 -7.26 -33.68 -8.97
N VAL A 359 -8.11 -33.41 -7.99
CA VAL A 359 -7.84 -32.56 -6.83
C VAL A 359 -7.50 -33.42 -5.60
N LYS A 360 -8.33 -34.43 -5.30
CA LYS A 360 -8.10 -35.34 -4.16
C LYS A 360 -7.89 -36.79 -4.62
N GLY A 361 -7.08 -37.54 -3.89
CA GLY A 361 -6.71 -38.90 -4.24
C GLY A 361 -5.52 -39.01 -5.19
N ALA A 362 -4.95 -37.89 -5.64
CA ALA A 362 -3.84 -37.85 -6.61
C ALA A 362 -2.55 -38.56 -6.14
N LYS A 363 -2.27 -38.61 -4.82
CA LYS A 363 -1.06 -39.24 -4.28
C LYS A 363 -1.06 -40.78 -4.40
N GLY A 364 -2.22 -41.38 -4.58
CA GLY A 364 -2.40 -42.84 -4.68
C GLY A 364 -2.46 -43.39 -6.09
N ILE A 365 -2.37 -42.54 -7.11
CA ILE A 365 -2.52 -42.93 -8.53
C ILE A 365 -1.26 -42.59 -9.33
N THR A 366 -1.14 -43.26 -10.46
CA THR A 366 -0.05 -43.04 -11.42
C THR A 366 -0.63 -42.84 -12.83
N ALA A 367 0.22 -42.34 -13.75
CA ALA A 367 -0.15 -42.28 -15.16
C ALA A 367 -0.58 -43.68 -15.65
N SER A 368 -1.64 -43.71 -16.47
CA SER A 368 -2.28 -44.92 -17.01
C SER A 368 -3.16 -45.73 -16.03
N ASP A 369 -3.31 -45.32 -14.78
CA ASP A 369 -4.28 -45.93 -13.87
C ASP A 369 -5.71 -45.61 -14.32
N GLN A 370 -6.67 -46.52 -14.00
CA GLN A 370 -8.10 -46.26 -14.09
C GLN A 370 -8.63 -45.85 -12.71
N VAL A 371 -9.49 -44.84 -12.69
CA VAL A 371 -10.05 -44.29 -11.46
C VAL A 371 -11.56 -44.14 -11.56
N ILE A 372 -12.24 -44.07 -10.43
CA ILE A 372 -13.64 -43.72 -10.29
C ILE A 372 -13.76 -42.30 -9.75
N LEU A 373 -14.57 -41.49 -10.40
CA LEU A 373 -14.88 -40.13 -9.94
C LEU A 373 -15.96 -40.21 -8.86
N GLN A 374 -15.69 -39.56 -7.73
CA GLN A 374 -16.63 -39.40 -6.62
C GLN A 374 -17.56 -38.22 -6.89
#